data_3dbcc49052506e54927fb131c839c940
#
_entry.id   3dbcc49052506e54927fb131c839c940
#
_cell.length_a   1.000
_cell.length_b   1.000
_cell.length_c   1.000
_cell.angle_alpha   90.00
_cell.angle_beta   90.00
_cell.angle_gamma   90.00
#
_symmetry.space_group_name_H-M   'P 1'
#
loop_
_entity.id
_entity.type
_entity.pdbx_description
1 polymer ?
#
loop_
_entity_poly.entity_id
_entity_poly.type
_entity_poly.pdbx_seq_one_letter_code
_entity_poly.pdbx_strand_id
1 'polypeptide(L)'
;MTAISDETNQEKIERKSKKNIALGTIFGYLAIAVSLVYGFFVTPMIIKSVGDQNYGLYSLSTSIINLFLMDFGLGQTISTKLAKLRAANDKEGVERFLAGIFKMYLVVDTVFVAVIIGLFFATPYAFRSSYEGEQLITLQYLFLIVGGYSLISLPSSVFNGVIGTYEKFGMIKVFDIIQKLSYLAFSLLSIYLGWGIIGIVCVNVASGLFAILMRFAYMRLYLKVRLDLTKGITKTEKKDVLSFSGWGFVIVLCTRLLVTITPFILASVSEAFAVTVFGLVATIESYVYMFGEVFSGFFMAKIARTEAEGTEEEKKAHLQELIEKIGKLQFFIIGLIMAGFVSVGFEFVQVWMREEGWNYQIFLTIYLCIIAVCAHHIIDLPQIPIKNAMYLHNHIKPLAISQIVKAVINVGLSFWLSYRMGALGACISILAANSLGLLIDNLMYKKYLGISMKHYFLKTFGAGAITFAITCGIGLGLHFFLPLDHHMVIKLLIDGVVVVIVFCVCSIYITFNKSERANYLRIFAELLHLKKKEAKPVEKK
;
A
#
# COMPACT_ATOMS: atom_id res chain seq x y z
N MET A 1 -28.40 -16.34 37.20
CA MET A 1 -28.85 -15.21 36.35
C MET A 1 -27.71 -14.32 35.80
N THR A 2 -26.57 -14.19 36.47
CA THR A 2 -25.41 -13.42 36.02
C THR A 2 -24.68 -13.99 34.80
N ALA A 3 -24.52 -15.32 34.70
CA ALA A 3 -23.80 -15.96 33.58
C ALA A 3 -24.50 -15.82 32.20
N ILE A 4 -25.83 -15.84 32.17
CA ILE A 4 -26.62 -15.70 30.93
C ILE A 4 -26.61 -14.25 30.39
N SER A 5 -26.47 -13.26 31.30
CA SER A 5 -26.33 -11.84 30.90
C SER A 5 -24.94 -11.51 30.33
N ASP A 6 -23.90 -12.22 30.78
CA ASP A 6 -22.53 -12.01 30.32
C ASP A 6 -22.29 -12.66 28.95
N GLU A 7 -22.84 -13.84 28.68
CA GLU A 7 -22.81 -14.48 27.35
C GLU A 7 -23.50 -13.62 26.29
N THR A 8 -24.69 -13.09 26.58
CA THR A 8 -25.42 -12.18 25.66
C THR A 8 -24.69 -10.83 25.44
N ASN A 9 -23.92 -10.35 26.40
CA ASN A 9 -23.12 -9.14 26.23
C ASN A 9 -21.86 -9.40 25.36
N GLN A 10 -21.19 -10.53 25.54
CA GLN A 10 -20.04 -10.92 24.71
C GLN A 10 -20.46 -11.14 23.25
N GLU A 11 -21.58 -11.80 22.97
CA GLU A 11 -22.09 -11.98 21.62
C GLU A 11 -22.43 -10.64 20.94
N LYS A 12 -23.02 -9.69 21.67
CA LYS A 12 -23.30 -8.33 21.15
C LYS A 12 -22.03 -7.57 20.82
N ILE A 13 -20.99 -7.67 21.65
CA ILE A 13 -19.68 -7.03 21.43
C ILE A 13 -19.02 -7.65 20.18
N GLU A 14 -19.02 -8.98 20.07
CA GLU A 14 -18.44 -9.69 18.94
C GLU A 14 -19.17 -9.37 17.62
N ARG A 15 -20.50 -9.31 17.63
CA ARG A 15 -21.30 -8.92 16.47
C ARG A 15 -21.04 -7.49 16.04
N LYS A 16 -20.85 -6.57 17.01
CA LYS A 16 -20.51 -5.16 16.74
C LYS A 16 -19.09 -5.01 16.16
N SER A 17 -18.12 -5.76 16.69
CA SER A 17 -16.77 -5.81 16.16
C SER A 17 -16.74 -6.35 14.73
N LYS A 18 -17.40 -7.48 14.45
CA LYS A 18 -17.55 -8.03 13.09
C LYS A 18 -18.16 -7.02 12.11
N LYS A 19 -19.20 -6.29 12.54
CA LYS A 19 -19.83 -5.24 11.72
C LYS A 19 -18.87 -4.08 11.43
N ASN A 20 -18.12 -3.62 12.41
CA ASN A 20 -17.17 -2.54 12.24
C ASN A 20 -16.01 -2.91 11.30
N ILE A 21 -15.53 -4.16 11.39
CA ILE A 21 -14.51 -4.70 10.47
C ILE A 21 -15.08 -4.76 9.05
N ALA A 22 -16.27 -5.31 8.86
CA ALA A 22 -16.92 -5.40 7.54
C ALA A 22 -17.12 -4.01 6.90
N LEU A 23 -17.59 -3.03 7.68
CA LEU A 23 -17.71 -1.64 7.21
C LEU A 23 -16.35 -1.04 6.84
N GLY A 24 -15.32 -1.27 7.66
CA GLY A 24 -13.95 -0.82 7.36
C GLY A 24 -13.43 -1.38 6.04
N THR A 25 -13.77 -2.63 5.72
CA THR A 25 -13.40 -3.28 4.47
C THR A 25 -14.12 -2.68 3.28
N ILE A 26 -15.45 -2.52 3.35
CA ILE A 26 -16.25 -1.94 2.27
C ILE A 26 -15.76 -0.52 1.96
N PHE A 27 -15.59 0.32 2.98
CA PHE A 27 -15.03 1.65 2.78
C PHE A 27 -13.57 1.64 2.31
N GLY A 28 -12.80 0.60 2.68
CA GLY A 28 -11.44 0.39 2.15
C GLY A 28 -11.44 0.20 0.63
N TYR A 29 -12.30 -0.69 0.11
CA TYR A 29 -12.45 -0.88 -1.33
C TYR A 29 -12.98 0.37 -2.05
N LEU A 30 -13.92 1.09 -1.43
CA LEU A 30 -14.41 2.35 -1.99
C LEU A 30 -13.28 3.40 -2.07
N ALA A 31 -12.42 3.49 -1.06
CA ALA A 31 -11.26 4.36 -1.07
C ALA A 31 -10.25 3.99 -2.17
N ILE A 32 -10.09 2.69 -2.48
CA ILE A 32 -9.28 2.23 -3.61
C ILE A 32 -9.94 2.65 -4.93
N ALA A 33 -11.23 2.43 -5.09
CA ALA A 33 -11.96 2.83 -6.29
C ALA A 33 -11.83 4.34 -6.57
N VAL A 34 -11.97 5.19 -5.54
CA VAL A 34 -11.76 6.65 -5.67
C VAL A 34 -10.32 6.96 -6.07
N SER A 35 -9.33 6.23 -5.53
CA SER A 35 -7.92 6.42 -5.92
C SER A 35 -7.65 6.03 -7.37
N LEU A 36 -8.26 4.94 -7.85
CA LEU A 36 -8.15 4.51 -9.25
C LEU A 36 -8.75 5.55 -10.19
N VAL A 37 -9.94 6.07 -9.86
CA VAL A 37 -10.58 7.14 -10.63
C VAL A 37 -9.69 8.38 -10.67
N TYR A 38 -9.12 8.78 -9.53
CA TYR A 38 -8.17 9.90 -9.48
C TYR A 38 -6.98 9.66 -10.39
N GLY A 39 -6.28 8.54 -10.22
CA GLY A 39 -5.07 8.24 -10.99
C GLY A 39 -5.34 8.09 -12.49
N PHE A 40 -6.47 7.51 -12.86
CA PHE A 40 -6.80 7.31 -14.28
C PHE A 40 -7.19 8.61 -14.99
N PHE A 41 -7.99 9.46 -14.35
CA PHE A 41 -8.51 10.68 -14.99
C PHE A 41 -7.69 11.93 -14.66
N VAL A 42 -7.31 12.12 -13.40
CA VAL A 42 -6.69 13.40 -12.98
C VAL A 42 -5.19 13.44 -13.29
N THR A 43 -4.49 12.32 -13.22
CA THR A 43 -3.06 12.30 -13.53
C THR A 43 -2.74 12.79 -14.94
N PRO A 44 -3.41 12.31 -16.02
CA PRO A 44 -3.21 12.87 -17.37
C PRO A 44 -3.57 14.36 -17.46
N MET A 45 -4.65 14.78 -16.77
CA MET A 45 -5.06 16.19 -16.76
C MET A 45 -4.01 17.09 -16.10
N ILE A 46 -3.37 16.62 -15.01
CA ILE A 46 -2.28 17.36 -14.37
C ILE A 46 -1.12 17.50 -15.37
N ILE A 47 -0.66 16.40 -15.99
CA ILE A 47 0.44 16.44 -16.94
C ILE A 47 0.14 17.40 -18.08
N LYS A 48 -1.06 17.33 -18.66
CA LYS A 48 -1.47 18.23 -19.73
C LYS A 48 -1.50 19.70 -19.30
N SER A 49 -1.87 19.99 -18.04
CA SER A 49 -1.98 21.38 -17.56
C SER A 49 -0.65 22.00 -17.17
N VAL A 50 0.28 21.23 -16.59
CA VAL A 50 1.55 21.75 -16.05
C VAL A 50 2.77 21.38 -16.91
N GLY A 51 2.61 20.45 -17.83
CA GLY A 51 3.68 19.87 -18.64
C GLY A 51 4.40 18.71 -17.92
N ASP A 52 5.05 17.86 -18.71
CA ASP A 52 5.68 16.63 -18.24
C ASP A 52 6.83 16.89 -17.24
N GLN A 53 7.71 17.88 -17.51
CA GLN A 53 8.81 18.22 -16.61
C GLN A 53 8.32 18.72 -15.24
N ASN A 54 7.28 19.56 -15.21
CA ASN A 54 6.69 20.04 -13.95
C ASN A 54 5.95 18.94 -13.21
N TYR A 55 5.42 17.93 -13.92
CA TYR A 55 4.89 16.73 -13.26
C TYR A 55 5.99 15.96 -12.51
N GLY A 56 7.24 15.99 -12.99
CA GLY A 56 8.40 15.48 -12.23
C GLY A 56 8.58 16.19 -10.89
N LEU A 57 8.43 17.52 -10.83
CA LEU A 57 8.45 18.28 -9.57
C LEU A 57 7.29 17.86 -8.63
N TYR A 58 6.10 17.63 -9.17
CA TYR A 58 4.96 17.08 -8.42
C TYR A 58 5.28 15.70 -7.84
N SER A 59 5.89 14.82 -8.63
CA SER A 59 6.28 13.47 -8.21
C SER A 59 7.30 13.50 -7.06
N LEU A 60 8.30 14.39 -7.15
CA LEU A 60 9.26 14.62 -6.06
C LEU A 60 8.55 15.08 -4.78
N SER A 61 7.68 16.07 -4.89
CA SER A 61 6.96 16.63 -3.74
C SER A 61 6.02 15.62 -3.09
N THR A 62 5.27 14.87 -3.88
CA THR A 62 4.36 13.83 -3.37
C THR A 62 5.11 12.66 -2.75
N SER A 63 6.32 12.35 -3.21
CA SER A 63 7.20 11.35 -2.58
C SER A 63 7.57 11.75 -1.16
N ILE A 64 7.85 13.04 -0.91
CA ILE A 64 8.08 13.55 0.46
C ILE A 64 6.81 13.44 1.28
N ILE A 65 5.65 13.90 0.76
CA ILE A 65 4.36 13.77 1.47
C ILE A 65 4.11 12.31 1.87
N ASN A 66 4.32 11.37 0.96
CA ASN A 66 4.13 9.94 1.22
C ASN A 66 5.11 9.40 2.27
N LEU A 67 6.32 9.94 2.35
CA LEU A 67 7.27 9.59 3.41
C LEU A 67 6.76 10.04 4.79
N PHE A 68 6.17 11.23 4.89
CA PHE A 68 5.63 11.77 6.15
C PHE A 68 4.26 11.20 6.55
N LEU A 69 3.52 10.62 5.63
CA LEU A 69 2.25 9.93 5.94
C LEU A 69 2.44 8.55 6.57
N MET A 70 3.66 8.13 6.87
CA MET A 70 3.94 6.87 7.55
C MET A 70 3.64 6.96 9.04
N ASP A 71 3.08 5.91 9.61
CA ASP A 71 2.87 5.82 11.07
C ASP A 71 4.10 5.31 11.84
N PHE A 72 5.20 5.06 11.15
CA PHE A 72 6.48 4.55 11.69
C PHE A 72 6.34 3.28 12.55
N GLY A 73 5.32 2.46 12.30
CA GLY A 73 5.06 1.25 13.11
C GLY A 73 4.56 1.54 14.53
N LEU A 74 4.38 2.82 14.88
CA LEU A 74 3.85 3.22 16.19
C LEU A 74 2.34 3.01 16.31
N GLY A 75 1.59 3.03 15.19
CA GLY A 75 0.14 2.89 15.19
C GLY A 75 -0.34 1.58 15.86
N GLN A 76 0.35 0.48 15.61
CA GLN A 76 0.05 -0.81 16.25
C GLN A 76 0.39 -0.80 17.74
N THR A 77 1.51 -0.20 18.13
CA THR A 77 1.92 -0.01 19.53
C THR A 77 0.91 0.87 20.26
N ILE A 78 0.47 1.97 19.64
CA ILE A 78 -0.54 2.88 20.16
C ILE A 78 -1.84 2.12 20.40
N SER A 79 -2.35 1.42 19.40
CA SER A 79 -3.61 0.69 19.48
C SER A 79 -3.57 -0.38 20.58
N THR A 80 -2.49 -1.14 20.69
CA THR A 80 -2.35 -2.21 21.70
C THR A 80 -2.24 -1.67 23.13
N LYS A 81 -1.40 -0.65 23.35
CA LYS A 81 -1.20 -0.07 24.68
C LYS A 81 -2.45 0.69 25.14
N LEU A 82 -3.06 1.49 24.27
CA LEU A 82 -4.30 2.21 24.56
C LEU A 82 -5.47 1.26 24.84
N ALA A 83 -5.56 0.13 24.14
CA ALA A 83 -6.59 -0.87 24.40
C ALA A 83 -6.47 -1.42 25.83
N LYS A 84 -5.24 -1.69 26.32
CA LYS A 84 -4.98 -2.15 27.69
C LYS A 84 -5.35 -1.09 28.73
N LEU A 85 -4.91 0.16 28.54
CA LEU A 85 -5.24 1.27 29.44
C LEU A 85 -6.75 1.54 29.51
N ARG A 86 -7.42 1.44 28.38
CA ARG A 86 -8.87 1.61 28.28
C ARG A 86 -9.61 0.45 28.97
N ALA A 87 -9.18 -0.79 28.80
CA ALA A 87 -9.75 -1.94 29.50
C ALA A 87 -9.63 -1.81 31.03
N ALA A 88 -8.54 -1.19 31.50
CA ALA A 88 -8.34 -0.85 32.91
C ALA A 88 -9.11 0.42 33.37
N ASN A 89 -9.90 1.06 32.49
CA ASN A 89 -10.57 2.37 32.74
C ASN A 89 -9.62 3.51 33.18
N ASP A 90 -8.32 3.40 32.87
CA ASP A 90 -7.30 4.41 33.21
C ASP A 90 -7.31 5.54 32.17
N LYS A 91 -8.20 6.49 32.34
CA LYS A 91 -8.33 7.68 31.45
C LYS A 91 -7.08 8.57 31.53
N GLU A 92 -6.49 8.70 32.70
CA GLU A 92 -5.30 9.52 32.87
C GLU A 92 -4.09 8.89 32.21
N GLY A 93 -3.93 7.58 32.31
CA GLY A 93 -2.92 6.82 31.60
C GLY A 93 -3.06 6.94 30.08
N VAL A 94 -4.30 6.94 29.56
CA VAL A 94 -4.58 7.17 28.13
C VAL A 94 -4.10 8.55 27.70
N GLU A 95 -4.48 9.63 28.40
CA GLU A 95 -4.08 11.01 28.06
C GLU A 95 -2.55 11.18 28.16
N ARG A 96 -1.93 10.65 29.22
CA ARG A 96 -0.47 10.68 29.44
C ARG A 96 0.27 9.95 28.33
N PHE A 97 -0.18 8.75 27.97
CA PHE A 97 0.44 7.96 26.91
C PHE A 97 0.33 8.64 25.55
N LEU A 98 -0.84 9.16 25.19
CA LEU A 98 -1.05 9.91 23.95
C LEU A 98 -0.16 11.15 23.83
N ALA A 99 -0.08 11.93 24.89
CA ALA A 99 0.78 13.12 24.93
C ALA A 99 2.26 12.74 24.75
N GLY A 100 2.69 11.64 25.37
CA GLY A 100 4.06 11.13 25.24
C GLY A 100 4.39 10.69 23.82
N ILE A 101 3.50 9.92 23.18
CA ILE A 101 3.67 9.48 21.79
C ILE A 101 3.66 10.69 20.83
N PHE A 102 2.75 11.64 21.03
CA PHE A 102 2.71 12.87 20.22
C PHE A 102 4.04 13.63 20.30
N LYS A 103 4.62 13.77 21.50
CA LYS A 103 5.94 14.39 21.69
C LYS A 103 7.05 13.59 21.03
N MET A 104 6.98 12.25 21.02
CA MET A 104 7.97 11.42 20.32
C MET A 104 7.90 11.65 18.81
N TYR A 105 6.70 11.77 18.23
CA TYR A 105 6.54 12.14 16.82
C TYR A 105 7.10 13.53 16.52
N LEU A 106 6.90 14.52 17.39
CA LEU A 106 7.51 15.85 17.22
C LEU A 106 9.04 15.81 17.17
N VAL A 107 9.67 14.93 17.97
CA VAL A 107 11.13 14.75 17.92
C VAL A 107 11.56 14.14 16.59
N VAL A 108 10.86 13.12 16.11
CA VAL A 108 11.12 12.52 14.79
C VAL A 108 10.91 13.55 13.68
N ASP A 109 9.82 14.33 13.76
CA ASP A 109 9.48 15.35 12.78
C ASP A 109 10.54 16.46 12.73
N THR A 110 11.13 16.85 13.86
CA THR A 110 12.24 17.80 13.89
C THR A 110 13.43 17.33 13.02
N VAL A 111 13.74 16.02 13.02
CA VAL A 111 14.78 15.45 12.17
C VAL A 111 14.39 15.56 10.69
N PHE A 112 13.12 15.23 10.35
CA PHE A 112 12.65 15.33 8.97
C PHE A 112 12.65 16.77 8.46
N VAL A 113 12.21 17.73 9.28
CA VAL A 113 12.28 19.16 8.93
C VAL A 113 13.71 19.60 8.68
N ALA A 114 14.66 19.16 9.50
CA ALA A 114 16.08 19.44 9.25
C ALA A 114 16.55 18.85 7.90
N VAL A 115 16.08 17.65 7.53
CA VAL A 115 16.36 17.04 6.22
C VAL A 115 15.74 17.89 5.09
N ILE A 116 14.49 18.36 5.24
CA ILE A 116 13.83 19.20 4.23
C ILE A 116 14.52 20.55 4.07
N ILE A 117 14.94 21.17 5.16
CA ILE A 117 15.75 22.40 5.12
C ILE A 117 17.07 22.12 4.40
N GLY A 118 17.73 21.00 4.70
CA GLY A 118 18.93 20.56 3.99
C GLY A 118 18.68 20.38 2.48
N LEU A 119 17.59 19.73 2.09
CA LEU A 119 17.17 19.59 0.70
C LEU A 119 16.88 20.94 0.03
N PHE A 120 16.24 21.87 0.73
CA PHE A 120 15.99 23.21 0.23
C PHE A 120 17.29 23.91 -0.21
N PHE A 121 18.30 23.90 0.65
CA PHE A 121 19.62 24.48 0.32
C PHE A 121 20.41 23.65 -0.68
N ALA A 122 20.25 22.33 -0.67
CA ALA A 122 20.94 21.43 -1.60
C ALA A 122 20.32 21.45 -3.01
N THR A 123 19.06 21.87 -3.18
CA THR A 123 18.31 21.82 -4.44
C THR A 123 19.10 22.38 -5.63
N PRO A 124 19.70 23.58 -5.58
CA PRO A 124 20.42 24.15 -6.73
C PRO A 124 21.66 23.35 -7.15
N TYR A 125 22.19 22.50 -6.26
CA TYR A 125 23.38 21.69 -6.52
C TYR A 125 23.02 20.25 -6.88
N ALA A 126 22.05 19.67 -6.15
CA ALA A 126 21.71 18.27 -6.25
C ALA A 126 20.85 17.94 -7.48
N PHE A 127 20.02 18.89 -7.94
CA PHE A 127 19.02 18.65 -8.99
C PHE A 127 19.25 19.46 -10.28
N ARG A 128 20.40 20.11 -10.40
CA ARG A 128 20.74 20.89 -11.60
C ARG A 128 20.91 20.05 -12.87
N SER A 129 21.04 18.73 -12.74
CA SER A 129 21.08 17.81 -13.89
C SER A 129 19.72 17.64 -14.55
N SER A 130 18.63 17.83 -13.80
CA SER A 130 17.27 17.61 -14.27
C SER A 130 16.46 18.89 -14.41
N TYR A 131 16.74 19.91 -13.61
CA TYR A 131 15.94 21.14 -13.54
C TYR A 131 16.82 22.37 -13.57
N GLU A 132 16.33 23.45 -14.20
CA GLU A 132 17.04 24.71 -14.33
C GLU A 132 16.16 25.91 -13.96
N GLY A 133 16.79 27.03 -13.62
CA GLY A 133 16.15 28.35 -13.45
C GLY A 133 14.94 28.31 -12.50
N GLU A 134 13.78 28.67 -13.03
CA GLU A 134 12.53 28.79 -12.27
C GLU A 134 12.03 27.45 -11.69
N GLN A 135 12.36 26.32 -12.32
CA GLN A 135 11.97 25.00 -11.83
C GLN A 135 12.66 24.64 -10.50
N LEU A 136 13.94 25.00 -10.34
CA LEU A 136 14.65 24.79 -9.06
C LEU A 136 14.06 25.64 -7.94
N ILE A 137 13.68 26.89 -8.24
CA ILE A 137 13.02 27.79 -7.28
C ILE A 137 11.64 27.21 -6.91
N THR A 138 10.88 26.76 -7.89
CA THR A 138 9.60 26.09 -7.66
C THR A 138 9.76 24.87 -6.76
N LEU A 139 10.77 24.02 -7.01
CA LEU A 139 11.04 22.85 -6.19
C LEU A 139 11.39 23.23 -4.73
N GLN A 140 12.14 24.31 -4.53
CA GLN A 140 12.42 24.82 -3.18
C GLN A 140 11.14 25.24 -2.44
N TYR A 141 10.22 25.95 -3.11
CA TYR A 141 8.92 26.30 -2.51
C TYR A 141 8.07 25.06 -2.21
N LEU A 142 8.07 24.07 -3.11
CA LEU A 142 7.37 22.82 -2.88
C LEU A 142 7.90 22.08 -1.64
N PHE A 143 9.22 22.06 -1.43
CA PHE A 143 9.82 21.47 -0.23
C PHE A 143 9.41 22.20 1.06
N LEU A 144 9.31 23.53 1.03
CA LEU A 144 8.83 24.29 2.19
C LEU A 144 7.36 24.01 2.49
N ILE A 145 6.48 23.97 1.48
CA ILE A 145 5.06 23.66 1.63
C ILE A 145 4.87 22.26 2.23
N VAL A 146 5.58 21.28 1.69
CA VAL A 146 5.50 19.89 2.15
C VAL A 146 6.13 19.73 3.54
N GLY A 147 7.24 20.41 3.81
CA GLY A 147 7.88 20.44 5.12
C GLY A 147 6.96 21.03 6.20
N GLY A 148 6.30 22.16 5.90
CA GLY A 148 5.29 22.74 6.78
C GLY A 148 4.11 21.78 7.05
N TYR A 149 3.68 21.03 6.06
CA TYR A 149 2.66 20.00 6.22
C TYR A 149 3.12 18.86 7.14
N SER A 150 4.37 18.43 7.04
CA SER A 150 4.91 17.34 7.84
C SER A 150 4.85 17.60 9.33
N LEU A 151 5.12 18.84 9.75
CA LEU A 151 5.05 19.29 11.16
C LEU A 151 3.68 19.01 11.82
N ILE A 152 2.63 18.89 11.03
CA ILE A 152 1.28 18.64 11.51
C ILE A 152 0.86 17.20 11.23
N SER A 153 1.19 16.67 10.04
CA SER A 153 0.70 15.37 9.59
C SER A 153 1.28 14.20 10.38
N LEU A 154 2.59 14.23 10.65
CA LEU A 154 3.26 13.13 11.33
C LEU A 154 2.80 12.96 12.79
N PRO A 155 2.80 14.01 13.65
CA PRO A 155 2.26 13.87 15.00
C PRO A 155 0.77 13.53 15.04
N SER A 156 0.01 13.97 14.03
CA SER A 156 -1.44 13.71 13.93
C SER A 156 -1.78 12.25 13.60
N SER A 157 -0.81 11.43 13.19
CA SER A 157 -1.00 9.99 12.98
C SER A 157 -1.50 9.26 14.24
N VAL A 158 -1.22 9.81 15.42
CA VAL A 158 -1.77 9.37 16.72
C VAL A 158 -3.30 9.28 16.71
N PHE A 159 -3.99 10.17 15.99
CA PHE A 159 -5.46 10.19 15.94
C PHE A 159 -6.02 8.92 15.30
N ASN A 160 -5.35 8.39 14.27
CA ASN A 160 -5.73 7.10 13.66
C ASN A 160 -5.58 5.95 14.68
N GLY A 161 -4.50 5.93 15.46
CA GLY A 161 -4.29 4.95 16.52
C GLY A 161 -5.39 4.98 17.58
N VAL A 162 -5.81 6.19 18.00
CA VAL A 162 -6.93 6.35 18.94
C VAL A 162 -8.23 5.81 18.35
N ILE A 163 -8.60 6.25 17.13
CA ILE A 163 -9.86 5.84 16.47
C ILE A 163 -9.86 4.31 16.27
N GLY A 164 -8.72 3.73 15.90
CA GLY A 164 -8.52 2.28 15.77
C GLY A 164 -8.73 1.52 17.08
N THR A 165 -8.26 2.06 18.22
CA THR A 165 -8.45 1.48 19.57
C THR A 165 -9.94 1.38 19.95
N TYR A 166 -10.78 2.26 19.41
CA TYR A 166 -12.24 2.21 19.57
C TYR A 166 -12.93 1.34 18.51
N GLU A 167 -12.16 0.56 17.72
CA GLU A 167 -12.66 -0.30 16.63
C GLU A 167 -13.47 0.45 15.57
N LYS A 168 -13.24 1.75 15.41
CA LYS A 168 -13.95 2.60 14.46
C LYS A 168 -13.24 2.67 13.10
N PHE A 169 -12.78 1.52 12.62
CA PHE A 169 -12.02 1.42 11.35
C PHE A 169 -12.79 1.99 10.15
N GLY A 170 -14.11 1.83 10.13
CA GLY A 170 -14.96 2.43 9.09
C GLY A 170 -14.84 3.97 9.05
N MET A 171 -14.76 4.63 10.21
CA MET A 171 -14.63 6.10 10.27
C MET A 171 -13.28 6.58 9.74
N ILE A 172 -12.19 5.84 10.01
CA ILE A 172 -10.87 6.16 9.42
C ILE A 172 -10.99 6.15 7.90
N LYS A 173 -11.63 5.12 7.32
CA LYS A 173 -11.80 5.01 5.87
C LYS A 173 -12.74 6.05 5.28
N VAL A 174 -13.77 6.45 6.01
CA VAL A 174 -14.64 7.57 5.61
C VAL A 174 -13.83 8.88 5.51
N PHE A 175 -12.98 9.18 6.50
CA PHE A 175 -12.11 10.36 6.44
C PHE A 175 -11.10 10.29 5.30
N ASP A 176 -10.54 9.09 5.02
CA ASP A 176 -9.67 8.87 3.86
C ASP A 176 -10.41 9.15 2.53
N ILE A 177 -11.66 8.69 2.40
CA ILE A 177 -12.49 8.93 1.22
C ILE A 177 -12.79 10.41 1.05
N ILE A 178 -13.21 11.10 2.13
CA ILE A 178 -13.50 12.53 2.09
C ILE A 178 -12.23 13.31 1.69
N GLN A 179 -11.07 12.97 2.25
CA GLN A 179 -9.79 13.56 1.85
C GLN A 179 -9.52 13.40 0.35
N LYS A 180 -9.69 12.19 -0.18
CA LYS A 180 -9.45 11.89 -1.60
C LYS A 180 -10.44 12.59 -2.52
N LEU A 181 -11.72 12.63 -2.14
CA LEU A 181 -12.73 13.35 -2.91
C LEU A 181 -12.51 14.88 -2.88
N SER A 182 -12.12 15.43 -1.73
CA SER A 182 -11.75 16.85 -1.61
C SER A 182 -10.52 17.14 -2.49
N TYR A 183 -9.51 16.30 -2.44
CA TYR A 183 -8.32 16.45 -3.27
C TYR A 183 -8.66 16.35 -4.76
N LEU A 184 -9.51 15.39 -5.17
CA LEU A 184 -10.01 15.26 -6.54
C LEU A 184 -10.70 16.54 -7.00
N ALA A 185 -11.70 17.01 -6.26
CA ALA A 185 -12.49 18.16 -6.63
C ALA A 185 -11.66 19.46 -6.71
N PHE A 186 -10.84 19.72 -5.71
CA PHE A 186 -10.02 20.93 -5.68
C PHE A 186 -8.80 20.86 -6.61
N SER A 187 -8.29 19.67 -6.96
CA SER A 187 -7.26 19.53 -8.01
C SER A 187 -7.83 19.91 -9.37
N LEU A 188 -9.03 19.45 -9.71
CA LEU A 188 -9.70 19.84 -10.94
C LEU A 188 -9.96 21.36 -10.99
N LEU A 189 -10.38 21.95 -9.86
CA LEU A 189 -10.54 23.40 -9.75
C LEU A 189 -9.19 24.14 -9.93
N SER A 190 -8.12 23.66 -9.31
CA SER A 190 -6.77 24.22 -9.44
C SER A 190 -6.27 24.18 -10.89
N ILE A 191 -6.52 23.06 -11.60
CA ILE A 191 -6.21 22.94 -13.01
C ILE A 191 -7.01 23.95 -13.84
N TYR A 192 -8.33 24.05 -13.60
CA TYR A 192 -9.21 24.98 -14.31
C TYR A 192 -8.81 26.45 -14.10
N LEU A 193 -8.39 26.81 -12.88
CA LEU A 193 -7.95 28.16 -12.53
C LEU A 193 -6.50 28.47 -12.95
N GLY A 194 -5.76 27.49 -13.49
CA GLY A 194 -4.38 27.69 -13.94
C GLY A 194 -3.37 27.95 -12.80
N TRP A 195 -3.62 27.43 -11.59
CA TRP A 195 -2.71 27.64 -10.44
C TRP A 195 -1.37 26.90 -10.55
N GLY A 196 -1.18 26.13 -11.61
CA GLY A 196 0.05 25.37 -11.85
C GLY A 196 0.35 24.31 -10.79
N ILE A 197 1.60 23.89 -10.74
CA ILE A 197 2.04 22.79 -9.87
C ILE A 197 1.98 23.14 -8.39
N ILE A 198 2.29 24.38 -8.02
CA ILE A 198 2.23 24.86 -6.64
C ILE A 198 0.77 24.78 -6.13
N GLY A 199 -0.19 25.20 -6.94
CA GLY A 199 -1.62 25.11 -6.59
C GLY A 199 -2.07 23.67 -6.33
N ILE A 200 -1.65 22.71 -7.16
CA ILE A 200 -2.00 21.29 -7.01
C ILE A 200 -1.41 20.72 -5.71
N VAL A 201 -0.15 21.05 -5.39
CA VAL A 201 0.49 20.61 -4.14
C VAL A 201 -0.16 21.28 -2.91
N CYS A 202 -0.50 22.57 -2.99
CA CYS A 202 -1.24 23.26 -1.93
C CYS A 202 -2.61 22.60 -1.68
N VAL A 203 -3.33 22.22 -2.73
CA VAL A 203 -4.62 21.50 -2.61
C VAL A 203 -4.43 20.13 -1.95
N ASN A 204 -3.37 19.40 -2.27
CA ASN A 204 -3.05 18.14 -1.62
C ASN A 204 -2.83 18.33 -0.10
N VAL A 205 -2.00 19.30 0.25
CA VAL A 205 -1.72 19.66 1.64
C VAL A 205 -2.99 20.12 2.37
N ALA A 206 -3.78 21.00 1.76
CA ALA A 206 -5.03 21.48 2.36
C ALA A 206 -6.04 20.35 2.61
N SER A 207 -6.19 19.42 1.64
CA SER A 207 -7.04 18.25 1.79
C SER A 207 -6.54 17.31 2.91
N GLY A 208 -5.23 17.17 3.05
CA GLY A 208 -4.61 16.44 4.15
C GLY A 208 -4.86 17.09 5.51
N LEU A 209 -4.66 18.39 5.62
CA LEU A 209 -4.96 19.15 6.84
C LEU A 209 -6.45 19.07 7.23
N PHE A 210 -7.34 19.16 6.24
CA PHE A 210 -8.77 18.97 6.47
C PHE A 210 -9.10 17.60 7.05
N ALA A 211 -8.49 16.54 6.53
CA ALA A 211 -8.66 15.20 7.06
C ALA A 211 -8.12 15.06 8.50
N ILE A 212 -6.99 15.70 8.81
CA ILE A 212 -6.43 15.74 10.15
C ILE A 212 -7.40 16.44 11.11
N LEU A 213 -7.96 17.58 10.71
CA LEU A 213 -8.94 18.31 11.50
C LEU A 213 -10.20 17.47 11.78
N MET A 214 -10.72 16.75 10.78
CA MET A 214 -11.86 15.84 10.97
C MET A 214 -11.54 14.72 11.97
N ARG A 215 -10.36 14.09 11.89
CA ARG A 215 -9.93 13.04 12.82
C ARG A 215 -9.77 13.58 14.24
N PHE A 216 -9.17 14.77 14.39
CA PHE A 216 -9.03 15.45 15.67
C PHE A 216 -10.39 15.79 16.27
N ALA A 217 -11.29 16.40 15.50
CA ALA A 217 -12.65 16.73 15.92
C ALA A 217 -13.42 15.47 16.37
N TYR A 218 -13.33 14.40 15.58
CA TYR A 218 -13.96 13.12 15.93
C TYR A 218 -13.41 12.55 17.24
N MET A 219 -12.10 12.53 17.42
CA MET A 219 -11.45 12.10 18.66
C MET A 219 -11.92 12.95 19.86
N ARG A 220 -11.93 14.27 19.71
CA ARG A 220 -12.24 15.22 20.79
C ARG A 220 -13.72 15.25 21.15
N LEU A 221 -14.60 15.36 20.15
CA LEU A 221 -16.04 15.60 20.35
C LEU A 221 -16.81 14.30 20.53
N TYR A 222 -16.49 13.26 19.73
CA TYR A 222 -17.26 12.01 19.72
C TYR A 222 -16.67 10.95 20.66
N LEU A 223 -15.35 10.71 20.60
CA LEU A 223 -14.68 9.75 21.50
C LEU A 223 -14.36 10.33 22.87
N LYS A 224 -14.46 11.66 23.02
CA LYS A 224 -14.20 12.41 24.27
C LYS A 224 -12.78 12.15 24.85
N VAL A 225 -11.82 11.84 23.97
CA VAL A 225 -10.41 11.68 24.35
C VAL A 225 -9.71 13.04 24.27
N ARG A 226 -8.96 13.38 25.32
CA ARG A 226 -8.21 14.65 25.40
C ARG A 226 -6.75 14.40 25.10
N LEU A 227 -6.14 15.28 24.33
CA LEU A 227 -4.71 15.36 24.14
C LEU A 227 -4.20 16.51 25.03
N ASP A 228 -3.59 16.14 26.16
CA ASP A 228 -3.03 17.11 27.11
C ASP A 228 -1.50 17.07 27.02
N LEU A 229 -0.94 18.02 26.27
CA LEU A 229 0.50 18.09 26.03
C LEU A 229 1.33 18.46 27.27
N THR A 230 0.71 18.83 28.38
CA THR A 230 1.44 19.07 29.64
C THR A 230 1.91 17.75 30.26
N LYS A 231 1.18 16.66 29.99
CA LYS A 231 1.52 15.29 30.43
C LYS A 231 2.60 14.65 29.56
N GLY A 232 3.17 13.55 30.00
CA GLY A 232 4.14 12.77 29.23
C GLY A 232 4.36 11.38 29.80
N ILE A 233 4.91 10.48 29.00
CA ILE A 233 5.26 9.12 29.40
C ILE A 233 6.54 9.10 30.25
N THR A 234 6.63 8.11 31.12
CA THR A 234 7.82 7.86 31.93
C THR A 234 9.01 7.39 31.07
N LYS A 235 10.23 7.50 31.63
CA LYS A 235 11.43 7.00 30.93
C LYS A 235 11.34 5.51 30.60
N THR A 236 10.71 4.73 31.48
CA THR A 236 10.51 3.28 31.31
C THR A 236 9.53 3.02 30.14
N GLU A 237 8.37 3.67 30.14
CA GLU A 237 7.39 3.55 29.05
C GLU A 237 7.98 3.99 27.70
N LYS A 238 8.79 5.05 27.69
CA LYS A 238 9.50 5.51 26.49
C LYS A 238 10.45 4.43 25.96
N LYS A 239 11.22 3.80 26.84
CA LYS A 239 12.13 2.71 26.47
C LYS A 239 11.37 1.51 25.93
N ASP A 240 10.24 1.14 26.54
CA ASP A 240 9.40 0.02 26.10
C ASP A 240 8.81 0.30 24.69
N VAL A 241 8.30 1.52 24.46
CA VAL A 241 7.78 1.93 23.14
C VAL A 241 8.89 1.86 22.10
N LEU A 242 10.06 2.44 22.36
CA LEU A 242 11.19 2.44 21.42
C LEU A 242 11.72 1.03 21.16
N SER A 243 11.78 0.17 22.17
CA SER A 243 12.25 -1.21 22.02
C SER A 243 11.29 -2.05 21.17
N PHE A 244 9.99 -1.89 21.40
CA PHE A 244 8.96 -2.62 20.66
C PHE A 244 8.79 -2.10 19.23
N SER A 245 8.78 -0.78 19.05
CA SER A 245 8.52 -0.15 17.75
C SER A 245 9.78 0.06 16.92
N GLY A 246 10.99 -0.01 17.51
CA GLY A 246 12.24 0.35 16.82
C GLY A 246 12.51 -0.47 15.56
N TRP A 247 12.39 -1.79 15.63
CA TRP A 247 12.57 -2.65 14.46
C TRP A 247 11.41 -2.51 13.46
N GLY A 248 10.19 -2.32 13.95
CA GLY A 248 9.02 -2.01 13.10
C GLY A 248 9.22 -0.69 12.33
N PHE A 249 9.72 0.34 13.00
CA PHE A 249 10.11 1.60 12.39
C PHE A 249 11.13 1.40 11.25
N VAL A 250 12.20 0.63 11.51
CA VAL A 250 13.22 0.33 10.49
C VAL A 250 12.61 -0.37 9.28
N ILE A 251 11.72 -1.36 9.50
CA ILE A 251 11.04 -2.05 8.39
C ILE A 251 10.24 -1.06 7.54
N VAL A 252 9.40 -0.25 8.17
CA VAL A 252 8.53 0.70 7.47
C VAL A 252 9.38 1.73 6.72
N LEU A 253 10.40 2.29 7.36
CA LEU A 253 11.30 3.25 6.76
C LEU A 253 12.01 2.65 5.53
N CYS A 254 12.64 1.49 5.66
CA CYS A 254 13.36 0.85 4.56
C CYS A 254 12.42 0.46 3.42
N THR A 255 11.23 -0.07 3.72
CA THR A 255 10.24 -0.43 2.70
C THR A 255 9.80 0.81 1.90
N ARG A 256 9.60 1.94 2.57
CA ARG A 256 9.25 3.20 1.88
C ARG A 256 10.40 3.78 1.09
N LEU A 257 11.61 3.73 1.62
CA LEU A 257 12.80 4.20 0.89
C LEU A 257 13.01 3.47 -0.43
N LEU A 258 12.58 2.23 -0.58
CA LEU A 258 12.70 1.49 -1.84
C LEU A 258 12.05 2.20 -3.03
N VAL A 259 10.88 2.80 -2.85
CA VAL A 259 10.15 3.51 -3.93
C VAL A 259 10.28 5.02 -3.80
N THR A 260 10.14 5.55 -2.59
CA THR A 260 10.06 7.00 -2.34
C THR A 260 11.39 7.74 -2.58
N ILE A 261 12.55 7.09 -2.40
CA ILE A 261 13.85 7.74 -2.66
C ILE A 261 14.19 7.81 -4.15
N THR A 262 13.60 6.96 -4.96
CA THR A 262 13.93 6.82 -6.38
C THR A 262 13.74 8.11 -7.20
N PRO A 263 12.66 8.89 -7.04
CA PRO A 263 12.55 10.19 -7.71
C PRO A 263 13.71 11.15 -7.42
N PHE A 264 14.24 11.14 -6.18
CA PHE A 264 15.39 11.99 -5.80
C PHE A 264 16.69 11.53 -6.47
N ILE A 265 16.88 10.20 -6.56
CA ILE A 265 18.04 9.65 -7.26
C ILE A 265 17.95 10.03 -8.75
N LEU A 266 16.80 9.82 -9.39
CA LEU A 266 16.58 10.18 -10.79
C LEU A 266 16.81 11.68 -11.03
N ALA A 267 16.25 12.54 -10.19
CA ALA A 267 16.43 13.98 -10.30
C ALA A 267 17.89 14.44 -10.11
N SER A 268 18.71 13.63 -9.45
CA SER A 268 20.14 13.94 -9.24
C SER A 268 21.08 13.46 -10.34
N VAL A 269 20.70 12.41 -11.09
CA VAL A 269 21.61 11.75 -12.04
C VAL A 269 21.04 11.54 -13.45
N SER A 270 19.76 11.91 -13.68
CA SER A 270 19.07 11.70 -14.95
C SER A 270 18.35 12.97 -15.39
N GLU A 271 17.41 12.87 -16.29
CA GLU A 271 16.62 13.98 -16.83
C GLU A 271 15.28 14.12 -16.08
N ALA A 272 14.70 15.33 -16.07
CA ALA A 272 13.39 15.63 -15.47
C ALA A 272 12.28 14.68 -15.97
N PHE A 273 12.32 14.34 -17.25
CA PHE A 273 11.36 13.42 -17.86
C PHE A 273 11.42 11.99 -17.25
N ALA A 274 12.61 11.53 -16.86
CA ALA A 274 12.75 10.24 -16.17
C ALA A 274 12.06 10.24 -14.80
N VAL A 275 12.04 11.38 -14.10
CA VAL A 275 11.29 11.53 -12.83
C VAL A 275 9.79 11.47 -13.08
N THR A 276 9.32 12.08 -14.17
CA THR A 276 7.92 12.02 -14.63
C THR A 276 7.49 10.58 -14.93
N VAL A 277 8.26 9.87 -15.75
CA VAL A 277 8.00 8.45 -16.07
C VAL A 277 7.92 7.63 -14.79
N PHE A 278 8.87 7.79 -13.87
CA PHE A 278 8.84 7.05 -12.62
C PHE A 278 7.64 7.42 -11.74
N GLY A 279 7.20 8.67 -11.73
CA GLY A 279 5.98 9.11 -11.02
C GLY A 279 4.72 8.39 -11.50
N LEU A 280 4.59 8.18 -12.82
CA LEU A 280 3.51 7.40 -13.42
C LEU A 280 3.60 5.92 -13.02
N VAL A 281 4.80 5.35 -13.11
CA VAL A 281 5.08 3.97 -12.72
C VAL A 281 4.74 3.73 -11.25
N ALA A 282 5.17 4.61 -10.36
CA ALA A 282 4.89 4.54 -8.92
C ALA A 282 3.39 4.65 -8.61
N THR A 283 2.63 5.39 -9.43
CA THR A 283 1.17 5.47 -9.30
C THR A 283 0.52 4.11 -9.56
N ILE A 284 0.88 3.44 -10.64
CA ILE A 284 0.36 2.09 -10.97
C ILE A 284 0.83 1.06 -9.95
N GLU A 285 2.12 1.09 -9.58
CA GLU A 285 2.69 0.20 -8.56
C GLU A 285 1.91 0.29 -7.24
N SER A 286 1.59 1.52 -6.81
CA SER A 286 0.83 1.73 -5.57
C SER A 286 -0.55 1.07 -5.61
N TYR A 287 -1.22 1.04 -6.76
CA TYR A 287 -2.50 0.35 -6.91
C TYR A 287 -2.35 -1.16 -6.83
N VAL A 288 -1.35 -1.74 -7.52
CA VAL A 288 -1.04 -3.18 -7.43
C VAL A 288 -0.78 -3.58 -5.98
N TYR A 289 0.04 -2.79 -5.27
CA TYR A 289 0.33 -3.00 -3.86
C TYR A 289 -0.93 -2.93 -2.96
N MET A 290 -1.79 -1.92 -3.18
CA MET A 290 -3.05 -1.76 -2.43
C MET A 290 -3.97 -2.98 -2.57
N PHE A 291 -4.09 -3.56 -3.76
CA PHE A 291 -4.87 -4.79 -3.97
C PHE A 291 -4.33 -5.97 -3.15
N GLY A 292 -3.02 -6.10 -3.03
CA GLY A 292 -2.39 -7.13 -2.20
C GLY A 292 -2.60 -6.91 -0.70
N GLU A 293 -2.53 -5.66 -0.23
CA GLU A 293 -2.63 -5.34 1.20
C GLU A 293 -4.04 -5.46 1.78
N VAL A 294 -5.09 -5.21 1.01
CA VAL A 294 -6.48 -5.25 1.51
C VAL A 294 -6.81 -6.56 2.22
N PHE A 295 -6.23 -7.66 1.76
CA PHE A 295 -6.47 -8.98 2.34
C PHE A 295 -5.62 -9.27 3.58
N SER A 296 -4.54 -8.53 3.83
CA SER A 296 -3.56 -8.85 4.88
C SER A 296 -4.17 -8.82 6.30
N GLY A 297 -5.03 -7.84 6.58
CA GLY A 297 -5.65 -7.67 7.89
C GLY A 297 -6.58 -8.82 8.31
N PHE A 298 -7.27 -9.44 7.35
CA PHE A 298 -8.15 -10.59 7.63
C PHE A 298 -7.36 -11.82 8.06
N PHE A 299 -6.19 -11.99 7.48
CA PHE A 299 -5.40 -13.20 7.69
C PHE A 299 -4.66 -13.18 9.01
N MET A 300 -4.27 -12.00 9.51
CA MET A 300 -3.60 -11.85 10.80
C MET A 300 -4.43 -12.47 11.94
N ALA A 301 -5.73 -12.14 12.01
CA ALA A 301 -6.63 -12.69 13.02
C ALA A 301 -6.82 -14.20 12.87
N LYS A 302 -6.82 -14.71 11.63
CA LYS A 302 -6.99 -16.14 11.36
C LYS A 302 -5.72 -16.92 11.75
N ILE A 303 -4.54 -16.42 11.42
CA ILE A 303 -3.25 -17.01 11.82
C ILE A 303 -3.16 -17.08 13.35
N ALA A 304 -3.45 -15.97 14.05
CA ALA A 304 -3.42 -15.93 15.51
C ALA A 304 -4.35 -16.95 16.19
N ARG A 305 -5.53 -17.24 15.60
CA ARG A 305 -6.45 -18.29 16.10
C ARG A 305 -5.91 -19.69 15.85
N THR A 306 -5.34 -19.94 14.69
CA THR A 306 -4.78 -21.26 14.34
C THR A 306 -3.61 -21.64 15.24
N GLU A 307 -2.86 -20.66 15.74
CA GLU A 307 -1.74 -20.88 16.66
C GLU A 307 -2.14 -21.04 18.13
N ALA A 308 -3.40 -20.77 18.48
CA ALA A 308 -3.87 -20.83 19.88
C ALA A 308 -4.13 -22.25 20.38
N GLU A 309 -4.37 -23.23 19.50
CA GLU A 309 -4.80 -24.58 19.85
C GLU A 309 -3.95 -25.67 19.18
N GLY A 310 -3.65 -26.76 19.88
CA GLY A 310 -2.94 -27.94 19.38
C GLY A 310 -1.48 -28.07 19.79
N THR A 311 -0.85 -29.17 19.38
CA THR A 311 0.58 -29.44 19.57
C THR A 311 1.43 -28.58 18.63
N GLU A 312 2.72 -28.41 18.91
CA GLU A 312 3.63 -27.59 18.09
C GLU A 312 3.73 -28.11 16.62
N GLU A 313 3.62 -29.44 16.43
CA GLU A 313 3.63 -30.03 15.08
C GLU A 313 2.32 -29.76 14.33
N GLU A 314 1.17 -29.88 15.01
CA GLU A 314 -0.14 -29.54 14.45
C GLU A 314 -0.23 -28.06 14.10
N LYS A 315 0.25 -27.16 14.97
CA LYS A 315 0.30 -25.73 14.72
C LYS A 315 1.11 -25.41 13.46
N LYS A 316 2.29 -26.02 13.29
CA LYS A 316 3.11 -25.83 12.09
C LYS A 316 2.43 -26.34 10.82
N ALA A 317 1.80 -27.52 10.87
CA ALA A 317 1.07 -28.08 9.73
C ALA A 317 -0.13 -27.19 9.35
N HIS A 318 -0.92 -26.75 10.33
CA HIS A 318 -2.03 -25.84 10.11
C HIS A 318 -1.58 -24.47 9.59
N LEU A 319 -0.47 -23.91 10.10
CA LEU A 319 0.11 -22.67 9.59
C LEU A 319 0.53 -22.83 8.13
N GLN A 320 1.23 -23.92 7.79
CA GLN A 320 1.66 -24.23 6.42
C GLN A 320 0.45 -24.28 5.47
N GLU A 321 -0.58 -25.05 5.81
CA GLU A 321 -1.81 -25.15 5.00
C GLU A 321 -2.51 -23.81 4.83
N LEU A 322 -2.60 -23.03 5.91
CA LEU A 322 -3.26 -21.73 5.91
C LEU A 322 -2.54 -20.73 5.00
N ILE A 323 -1.21 -20.61 5.11
CA ILE A 323 -0.43 -19.69 4.27
C ILE A 323 -0.43 -20.09 2.80
N GLU A 324 -0.45 -21.40 2.48
CA GLU A 324 -0.58 -21.89 1.11
C GLU A 324 -1.92 -21.53 0.50
N LYS A 325 -3.00 -21.74 1.23
CA LYS A 325 -4.36 -21.41 0.78
C LYS A 325 -4.54 -19.91 0.56
N ILE A 326 -4.03 -19.10 1.47
CA ILE A 326 -4.12 -17.63 1.37
C ILE A 326 -3.19 -17.14 0.26
N GLY A 327 -1.95 -17.63 0.21
CA GLY A 327 -1.00 -17.27 -0.82
C GLY A 327 -1.52 -17.59 -2.22
N LYS A 328 -2.19 -18.74 -2.41
CA LYS A 328 -2.83 -19.09 -3.69
C LYS A 328 -3.93 -18.10 -4.08
N LEU A 329 -4.76 -17.67 -3.12
CA LEU A 329 -5.80 -16.67 -3.37
C LEU A 329 -5.21 -15.30 -3.74
N GLN A 330 -4.18 -14.88 -3.04
CA GLN A 330 -3.47 -13.62 -3.35
C GLN A 330 -2.77 -13.70 -4.69
N PHE A 331 -2.12 -14.84 -5.00
CA PHE A 331 -1.53 -15.07 -6.32
C PHE A 331 -2.58 -15.01 -7.44
N PHE A 332 -3.78 -15.55 -7.22
CA PHE A 332 -4.87 -15.44 -8.20
C PHE A 332 -5.20 -13.98 -8.52
N ILE A 333 -5.28 -13.12 -7.51
CA ILE A 333 -5.64 -11.71 -7.71
C ILE A 333 -4.49 -10.93 -8.36
N ILE A 334 -3.28 -11.03 -7.80
CA ILE A 334 -2.11 -10.31 -8.31
C ILE A 334 -1.68 -10.86 -9.67
N GLY A 335 -1.76 -12.18 -9.86
CA GLY A 335 -1.49 -12.85 -11.12
C GLY A 335 -2.43 -12.39 -12.24
N LEU A 336 -3.73 -12.22 -11.94
CA LEU A 336 -4.70 -11.66 -12.89
C LEU A 336 -4.33 -10.23 -13.30
N ILE A 337 -4.03 -9.37 -12.33
CA ILE A 337 -3.65 -7.97 -12.59
C ILE A 337 -2.39 -7.93 -13.43
N MET A 338 -1.37 -8.72 -13.07
CA MET A 338 -0.10 -8.73 -13.78
C MET A 338 -0.20 -9.39 -15.16
N ALA A 339 -0.97 -10.48 -15.31
CA ALA A 339 -1.22 -11.07 -16.62
C ALA A 339 -1.96 -10.10 -17.55
N GLY A 340 -2.95 -9.37 -17.00
CA GLY A 340 -3.62 -8.27 -17.69
C GLY A 340 -2.62 -7.21 -18.15
N PHE A 341 -1.77 -6.76 -17.24
CA PHE A 341 -0.80 -5.71 -17.56
C PHE A 341 0.26 -6.15 -18.57
N VAL A 342 0.75 -7.40 -18.49
CA VAL A 342 1.68 -7.97 -19.50
C VAL A 342 1.00 -8.06 -20.87
N SER A 343 -0.28 -8.41 -20.92
CA SER A 343 -1.02 -8.66 -22.16
C SER A 343 -1.48 -7.39 -22.86
N VAL A 344 -2.06 -6.44 -22.11
CA VAL A 344 -2.71 -5.24 -22.67
C VAL A 344 -2.19 -3.93 -22.07
N GLY A 345 -1.11 -4.00 -21.30
CA GLY A 345 -0.57 -2.84 -20.58
C GLY A 345 0.02 -1.78 -21.50
N PHE A 346 0.51 -2.15 -22.66
CA PHE A 346 1.03 -1.20 -23.64
C PHE A 346 -0.10 -0.33 -24.21
N GLU A 347 -1.20 -0.93 -24.65
CA GLU A 347 -2.39 -0.22 -25.11
C GLU A 347 -3.02 0.59 -23.97
N PHE A 348 -3.01 0.04 -22.76
CA PHE A 348 -3.48 0.78 -21.59
C PHE A 348 -2.69 2.06 -21.37
N VAL A 349 -1.37 2.03 -21.42
CA VAL A 349 -0.52 3.23 -21.24
C VAL A 349 -0.79 4.25 -22.34
N GLN A 350 -0.94 3.80 -23.59
CA GLN A 350 -1.27 4.68 -24.72
C GLN A 350 -2.66 5.35 -24.57
N VAL A 351 -3.68 4.61 -24.11
CA VAL A 351 -5.02 5.16 -23.86
C VAL A 351 -5.02 6.07 -22.64
N TRP A 352 -4.30 5.68 -21.58
CA TRP A 352 -4.22 6.41 -20.32
C TRP A 352 -3.50 7.74 -20.46
N MET A 353 -2.38 7.74 -21.19
CA MET A 353 -1.50 8.91 -21.40
C MET A 353 -1.54 9.39 -22.86
N ARG A 354 -2.73 9.76 -23.34
CA ARG A 354 -2.95 10.32 -24.67
C ARG A 354 -2.31 11.70 -24.86
N GLU A 355 -1.05 11.87 -24.44
CA GLU A 355 -0.37 13.15 -24.51
C GLU A 355 0.13 13.42 -25.92
N GLU A 356 -0.17 14.62 -26.44
CA GLU A 356 0.35 15.06 -27.73
C GLU A 356 1.87 15.23 -27.65
N GLY A 357 2.59 14.63 -28.55
CA GLY A 357 4.05 14.69 -28.61
C GLY A 357 4.79 13.48 -28.04
N TRP A 358 4.11 12.57 -27.34
CA TRP A 358 4.74 11.34 -26.88
C TRP A 358 4.81 10.31 -28.00
N ASN A 359 6.01 9.74 -28.20
CA ASN A 359 6.25 8.75 -29.24
C ASN A 359 6.14 7.32 -28.70
N TYR A 360 6.17 6.34 -29.61
CA TYR A 360 6.12 4.91 -29.29
C TYR A 360 7.16 4.50 -28.22
N GLN A 361 8.38 5.04 -28.28
CA GLN A 361 9.45 4.69 -27.36
C GLN A 361 9.16 5.11 -25.92
N ILE A 362 8.50 6.25 -25.72
CA ILE A 362 8.09 6.74 -24.40
C ILE A 362 7.05 5.79 -23.80
N PHE A 363 6.00 5.43 -24.54
CA PHE A 363 4.98 4.49 -24.08
C PHE A 363 5.57 3.13 -23.76
N LEU A 364 6.48 2.63 -24.61
CA LEU A 364 7.18 1.37 -24.38
C LEU A 364 8.04 1.43 -23.10
N THR A 365 8.73 2.54 -22.86
CA THR A 365 9.53 2.74 -21.66
C THR A 365 8.66 2.71 -20.41
N ILE A 366 7.53 3.44 -20.40
CA ILE A 366 6.59 3.44 -19.26
C ILE A 366 6.06 2.02 -19.02
N TYR A 367 5.62 1.32 -20.07
CA TYR A 367 5.13 -0.06 -19.98
C TYR A 367 6.17 -1.00 -19.39
N LEU A 368 7.41 -0.98 -19.90
CA LEU A 368 8.50 -1.82 -19.38
C LEU A 368 8.87 -1.47 -17.94
N CYS A 369 8.86 -0.19 -17.58
CA CYS A 369 9.09 0.27 -16.21
C CYS A 369 8.03 -0.27 -15.25
N ILE A 370 6.74 -0.24 -15.63
CA ILE A 370 5.65 -0.76 -14.79
C ILE A 370 5.80 -2.26 -14.60
N ILE A 371 6.09 -3.02 -15.67
CA ILE A 371 6.34 -4.46 -15.55
C ILE A 371 7.52 -4.73 -14.61
N ALA A 372 8.64 -4.03 -14.80
CA ALA A 372 9.83 -4.23 -13.99
C ALA A 372 9.56 -3.97 -12.50
N VAL A 373 8.89 -2.85 -12.16
CA VAL A 373 8.60 -2.52 -10.76
C VAL A 373 7.57 -3.47 -10.15
N CYS A 374 6.55 -3.89 -10.89
CA CYS A 374 5.46 -4.71 -10.35
C CYS A 374 5.77 -6.22 -10.35
N ALA A 375 6.76 -6.69 -11.13
CA ALA A 375 7.04 -8.12 -11.29
C ALA A 375 7.32 -8.83 -9.96
N HIS A 376 8.06 -8.21 -9.03
CA HIS A 376 8.35 -8.83 -7.73
C HIS A 376 7.10 -9.01 -6.86
N HIS A 377 6.05 -8.22 -7.06
CA HIS A 377 4.80 -8.32 -6.32
C HIS A 377 4.06 -9.64 -6.57
N ILE A 378 4.29 -10.30 -7.71
CA ILE A 378 3.71 -11.64 -8.00
C ILE A 378 4.10 -12.63 -6.90
N ILE A 379 5.29 -12.49 -6.32
CA ILE A 379 5.82 -13.40 -5.28
C ILE A 379 5.69 -12.78 -3.89
N ASP A 380 6.01 -11.50 -3.74
CA ASP A 380 6.09 -10.82 -2.44
C ASP A 380 4.72 -10.67 -1.77
N LEU A 381 3.69 -10.27 -2.51
CA LEU A 381 2.35 -10.06 -1.95
C LEU A 381 1.69 -11.37 -1.47
N PRO A 382 1.76 -12.51 -2.20
CA PRO A 382 1.29 -13.79 -1.68
C PRO A 382 2.02 -14.26 -0.41
N GLN A 383 3.20 -13.74 -0.10
CA GLN A 383 3.97 -14.05 1.11
C GLN A 383 3.63 -13.16 2.32
N ILE A 384 2.72 -12.18 2.18
CA ILE A 384 2.27 -11.34 3.31
C ILE A 384 1.81 -12.16 4.53
N PRO A 385 1.06 -13.28 4.38
CA PRO A 385 0.70 -14.11 5.53
C PRO A 385 1.89 -14.67 6.29
N ILE A 386 2.98 -15.01 5.59
CA ILE A 386 4.23 -15.52 6.20
C ILE A 386 4.92 -14.39 6.98
N LYS A 387 4.97 -13.18 6.41
CA LYS A 387 5.48 -12.00 7.13
C LYS A 387 4.67 -11.74 8.41
N ASN A 388 3.34 -11.85 8.33
CA ASN A 388 2.46 -11.69 9.48
C ASN A 388 2.73 -12.75 10.58
N ALA A 389 2.98 -14.01 10.20
CA ALA A 389 3.39 -15.04 11.15
C ALA A 389 4.74 -14.71 11.81
N MET A 390 5.72 -14.18 11.08
CA MET A 390 6.99 -13.70 11.66
C MET A 390 6.76 -12.60 12.70
N TYR A 391 5.83 -11.66 12.46
CA TYR A 391 5.44 -10.64 13.45
C TYR A 391 4.81 -11.26 14.70
N LEU A 392 3.91 -12.23 14.55
CA LEU A 392 3.25 -12.91 15.67
C LEU A 392 4.26 -13.67 16.55
N HIS A 393 5.24 -14.32 15.94
CA HIS A 393 6.33 -15.02 16.63
C HIS A 393 7.47 -14.10 17.11
N ASN A 394 7.27 -12.78 17.06
CA ASN A 394 8.25 -11.77 17.49
C ASN A 394 9.62 -11.83 16.75
N HIS A 395 9.64 -12.37 15.53
CA HIS A 395 10.83 -12.40 14.66
C HIS A 395 10.95 -11.14 13.79
N ILE A 396 10.81 -9.96 14.41
CA ILE A 396 10.80 -8.66 13.71
C ILE A 396 12.21 -8.27 13.25
N LYS A 397 13.23 -8.53 14.08
CA LYS A 397 14.63 -8.16 13.79
C LYS A 397 15.17 -8.77 12.48
N PRO A 398 15.01 -10.07 12.17
CA PRO A 398 15.42 -10.63 10.89
C PRO A 398 14.76 -9.92 9.69
N LEU A 399 13.45 -9.63 9.77
CA LEU A 399 12.75 -8.90 8.72
C LEU A 399 13.32 -7.50 8.51
N ALA A 400 13.65 -6.78 9.59
CA ALA A 400 14.25 -5.45 9.51
C ALA A 400 15.62 -5.49 8.80
N ILE A 401 16.45 -6.49 9.11
CA ILE A 401 17.76 -6.67 8.47
C ILE A 401 17.57 -6.92 6.96
N SER A 402 16.63 -7.77 6.56
CA SER A 402 16.31 -7.98 5.15
C SER A 402 15.91 -6.69 4.45
N GLN A 403 15.05 -5.87 5.07
CA GLN A 403 14.63 -4.59 4.48
C GLN A 403 15.79 -3.59 4.35
N ILE A 404 16.70 -3.55 5.33
CA ILE A 404 17.92 -2.73 5.23
C ILE A 404 18.76 -3.16 4.03
N VAL A 405 18.99 -4.47 3.87
CA VAL A 405 19.77 -5.01 2.75
C VAL A 405 19.12 -4.63 1.42
N LYS A 406 17.79 -4.80 1.28
CA LYS A 406 17.03 -4.39 0.09
C LYS A 406 17.23 -2.90 -0.20
N ALA A 407 17.07 -2.04 0.81
CA ALA A 407 17.20 -0.59 0.65
C ALA A 407 18.60 -0.17 0.21
N VAL A 408 19.64 -0.75 0.82
CA VAL A 408 21.04 -0.46 0.46
C VAL A 408 21.35 -0.90 -0.97
N ILE A 409 20.95 -2.10 -1.36
CA ILE A 409 21.12 -2.61 -2.72
C ILE A 409 20.39 -1.73 -3.72
N ASN A 410 19.11 -1.38 -3.42
CA ASN A 410 18.31 -0.52 -4.29
C ASN A 410 18.98 0.83 -4.51
N VAL A 411 19.39 1.52 -3.45
CA VAL A 411 20.04 2.84 -3.55
C VAL A 411 21.32 2.76 -4.38
N GLY A 412 22.19 1.79 -4.10
CA GLY A 412 23.45 1.63 -4.84
C GLY A 412 23.23 1.33 -6.32
N LEU A 413 22.36 0.37 -6.63
CA LEU A 413 22.03 0.02 -8.02
C LEU A 413 21.28 1.15 -8.73
N SER A 414 20.38 1.85 -8.03
CA SER A 414 19.60 2.95 -8.62
C SER A 414 20.49 4.08 -9.09
N PHE A 415 21.48 4.51 -8.31
CA PHE A 415 22.44 5.53 -8.75
C PHE A 415 23.16 5.11 -10.04
N TRP A 416 23.66 3.89 -10.09
CA TRP A 416 24.43 3.40 -11.23
C TRP A 416 23.56 3.17 -12.47
N LEU A 417 22.43 2.47 -12.33
CA LEU A 417 21.55 2.13 -13.46
C LEU A 417 20.74 3.32 -13.95
N SER A 418 20.30 4.24 -13.06
CA SER A 418 19.57 5.44 -13.47
C SER A 418 20.44 6.39 -14.29
N TYR A 419 21.72 6.51 -13.96
CA TYR A 419 22.67 7.29 -14.77
C TYR A 419 22.81 6.75 -16.21
N ARG A 420 22.67 5.42 -16.40
CA ARG A 420 22.81 4.77 -17.71
C ARG A 420 21.50 4.65 -18.49
N MET A 421 20.40 4.40 -17.80
CA MET A 421 19.12 3.97 -18.41
C MET A 421 17.93 4.81 -17.93
N GLY A 422 18.14 5.89 -17.20
CA GLY A 422 17.08 6.75 -16.69
C GLY A 422 16.06 5.97 -15.81
N ALA A 423 14.78 6.22 -16.05
CA ALA A 423 13.68 5.60 -15.29
C ALA A 423 13.70 4.07 -15.33
N LEU A 424 14.03 3.47 -16.49
CA LEU A 424 14.10 2.01 -16.62
C LEU A 424 15.19 1.43 -15.72
N GLY A 425 16.35 2.10 -15.62
CA GLY A 425 17.42 1.70 -14.72
C GLY A 425 16.99 1.69 -13.25
N ALA A 426 16.25 2.70 -12.82
CA ALA A 426 15.69 2.77 -11.48
C ALA A 426 14.70 1.62 -11.22
N CYS A 427 13.81 1.32 -12.17
CA CYS A 427 12.84 0.24 -12.06
C CYS A 427 13.50 -1.14 -11.99
N ILE A 428 14.55 -1.37 -12.80
CA ILE A 428 15.36 -2.61 -12.74
C ILE A 428 16.07 -2.72 -11.38
N SER A 429 16.54 -1.62 -10.80
CA SER A 429 17.17 -1.62 -9.47
C SER A 429 16.19 -2.07 -8.39
N ILE A 430 14.94 -1.59 -8.43
CA ILE A 430 13.88 -1.98 -7.50
C ILE A 430 13.58 -3.48 -7.66
N LEU A 431 13.44 -3.95 -8.90
CA LEU A 431 13.23 -5.38 -9.18
C LEU A 431 14.37 -6.25 -8.65
N ALA A 432 15.61 -5.89 -8.92
CA ALA A 432 16.79 -6.63 -8.49
C ALA A 432 16.91 -6.66 -6.96
N ALA A 433 16.75 -5.52 -6.29
CA ALA A 433 16.82 -5.42 -4.83
C ALA A 433 15.73 -6.25 -4.15
N ASN A 434 14.49 -6.18 -4.64
CA ASN A 434 13.39 -6.97 -4.10
C ASN A 434 13.56 -8.47 -4.40
N SER A 435 14.00 -8.85 -5.60
CA SER A 435 14.24 -10.26 -5.95
C SER A 435 15.33 -10.89 -5.07
N LEU A 436 16.45 -10.20 -4.86
CA LEU A 436 17.48 -10.65 -3.92
C LEU A 436 16.96 -10.71 -2.49
N GLY A 437 16.18 -9.71 -2.08
CA GLY A 437 15.54 -9.69 -0.77
C GLY A 437 14.56 -10.84 -0.56
N LEU A 438 13.80 -11.23 -1.58
CA LEU A 438 12.91 -12.39 -1.51
C LEU A 438 13.68 -13.69 -1.22
N LEU A 439 14.87 -13.85 -1.77
CA LEU A 439 15.72 -15.02 -1.46
C LEU A 439 16.10 -15.02 0.02
N ILE A 440 16.50 -13.87 0.57
CA ILE A 440 16.84 -13.72 1.99
C ILE A 440 15.61 -14.00 2.87
N ASP A 441 14.45 -13.40 2.54
CA ASP A 441 13.20 -13.59 3.27
C ASP A 441 12.79 -15.06 3.30
N ASN A 442 12.87 -15.78 2.18
CA ASN A 442 12.52 -17.20 2.09
C ASN A 442 13.46 -18.09 2.95
N LEU A 443 14.75 -17.77 3.01
CA LEU A 443 15.67 -18.44 3.92
C LEU A 443 15.31 -18.19 5.39
N MET A 444 14.91 -16.98 5.73
CA MET A 444 14.47 -16.62 7.07
C MET A 444 13.16 -17.32 7.44
N TYR A 445 12.17 -17.37 6.56
CA TYR A 445 10.90 -18.07 6.80
C TYR A 445 11.11 -19.55 7.10
N LYS A 446 11.97 -20.20 6.33
CA LYS A 446 12.37 -21.59 6.59
C LYS A 446 13.05 -21.73 7.95
N LYS A 447 13.98 -20.83 8.29
CA LYS A 447 14.79 -20.90 9.53
C LYS A 447 13.96 -20.65 10.79
N TYR A 448 13.10 -19.62 10.78
CA TYR A 448 12.43 -19.15 12.00
C TYR A 448 11.03 -19.75 12.20
N LEU A 449 10.30 -20.03 11.12
CA LEU A 449 8.96 -20.60 11.21
C LEU A 449 8.93 -22.12 10.89
N GLY A 450 10.04 -22.68 10.39
CA GLY A 450 10.07 -24.08 9.98
C GLY A 450 9.20 -24.42 8.77
N ILE A 451 8.78 -23.41 7.98
CA ILE A 451 7.92 -23.56 6.82
C ILE A 451 8.69 -24.20 5.67
N SER A 452 8.07 -25.20 5.02
CA SER A 452 8.60 -25.81 3.79
C SER A 452 8.37 -24.87 2.60
N MET A 453 9.36 -24.01 2.29
CA MET A 453 9.25 -23.08 1.16
C MET A 453 9.10 -23.80 -0.18
N LYS A 454 9.73 -24.96 -0.37
CA LYS A 454 9.55 -25.77 -1.58
C LYS A 454 8.08 -26.18 -1.76
N HIS A 455 7.45 -26.67 -0.69
CA HIS A 455 6.04 -27.08 -0.72
C HIS A 455 5.13 -25.87 -0.95
N TYR A 456 5.42 -24.74 -0.28
CA TYR A 456 4.72 -23.47 -0.46
C TYR A 456 4.76 -23.02 -1.93
N PHE A 457 5.95 -22.94 -2.55
CA PHE A 457 6.08 -22.51 -3.95
C PHE A 457 5.34 -23.44 -4.91
N LEU A 458 5.46 -24.76 -4.74
CA LEU A 458 4.78 -25.72 -5.60
C LEU A 458 3.25 -25.63 -5.48
N LYS A 459 2.72 -25.46 -4.26
CA LYS A 459 1.27 -25.40 -4.02
C LYS A 459 0.66 -24.05 -4.37
N THR A 460 1.39 -22.96 -4.12
CA THR A 460 0.90 -21.59 -4.35
C THR A 460 1.08 -21.17 -5.80
N PHE A 461 2.26 -21.39 -6.36
CA PHE A 461 2.64 -20.87 -7.68
C PHE A 461 2.67 -21.92 -8.79
N GLY A 462 2.90 -23.21 -8.49
CA GLY A 462 3.18 -24.22 -9.50
C GLY A 462 2.12 -24.27 -10.62
N ALA A 463 0.88 -24.57 -10.27
CA ALA A 463 -0.23 -24.59 -11.22
C ALA A 463 -0.63 -23.17 -11.69
N GLY A 464 -0.50 -22.18 -10.80
CA GLY A 464 -0.79 -20.79 -11.11
C GLY A 464 0.17 -20.18 -12.13
N ALA A 465 1.45 -20.56 -12.11
CA ALA A 465 2.44 -20.12 -13.11
C ALA A 465 2.09 -20.59 -14.53
N ILE A 466 1.54 -21.81 -14.65
CA ILE A 466 1.05 -22.33 -15.94
C ILE A 466 -0.11 -21.47 -16.43
N THR A 467 -1.09 -21.20 -15.55
CA THR A 467 -2.21 -20.31 -15.85
C THR A 467 -1.75 -18.94 -16.30
N PHE A 468 -0.79 -18.36 -15.55
CA PHE A 468 -0.21 -17.05 -15.88
C PHE A 468 0.47 -17.07 -17.26
N ALA A 469 1.30 -18.06 -17.56
CA ALA A 469 2.01 -18.18 -18.83
C ALA A 469 1.05 -18.36 -20.01
N ILE A 470 0.01 -19.22 -19.88
CA ILE A 470 -1.01 -19.42 -20.91
C ILE A 470 -1.75 -18.10 -21.18
N THR A 471 -2.16 -17.39 -20.11
CA THR A 471 -2.89 -16.14 -20.25
C THR A 471 -2.06 -15.05 -20.92
N CYS A 472 -0.80 -14.88 -20.51
CA CYS A 472 0.12 -13.96 -21.15
C CYS A 472 0.37 -14.33 -22.62
N GLY A 473 0.55 -15.62 -22.92
CA GLY A 473 0.75 -16.09 -24.30
C GLY A 473 -0.45 -15.79 -25.21
N ILE A 474 -1.66 -16.04 -24.73
CA ILE A 474 -2.90 -15.71 -25.47
C ILE A 474 -3.06 -14.21 -25.62
N GLY A 475 -2.86 -13.45 -24.51
CA GLY A 475 -3.02 -11.99 -24.54
C GLY A 475 -2.03 -11.31 -25.48
N LEU A 476 -0.75 -11.68 -25.42
CA LEU A 476 0.25 -11.20 -26.38
C LEU A 476 -0.04 -11.65 -27.81
N GLY A 477 -0.58 -12.85 -28.00
CA GLY A 477 -1.03 -13.34 -29.30
C GLY A 477 -2.15 -12.47 -29.90
N LEU A 478 -3.14 -12.09 -29.08
CA LEU A 478 -4.24 -11.21 -29.53
C LEU A 478 -3.74 -9.88 -30.06
N HIS A 479 -2.66 -9.32 -29.47
CA HIS A 479 -2.06 -8.09 -29.96
C HIS A 479 -1.67 -8.16 -31.45
N PHE A 480 -1.22 -9.33 -31.94
CA PHE A 480 -0.82 -9.52 -33.32
C PHE A 480 -1.97 -9.90 -34.27
N PHE A 481 -3.05 -10.52 -33.74
CA PHE A 481 -4.15 -11.05 -34.57
C PHE A 481 -5.36 -10.10 -34.69
N LEU A 482 -5.50 -9.08 -33.82
CA LEU A 482 -6.60 -8.13 -33.86
C LEU A 482 -6.13 -6.77 -34.43
N PRO A 483 -6.36 -6.49 -35.74
CA PRO A 483 -5.94 -5.25 -36.37
C PRO A 483 -6.94 -4.11 -36.08
N LEU A 484 -7.15 -3.78 -34.81
CA LEU A 484 -8.04 -2.69 -34.34
C LEU A 484 -7.25 -1.43 -33.94
N ASP A 485 -6.14 -1.14 -34.62
CA ASP A 485 -5.24 -0.04 -34.27
C ASP A 485 -5.90 1.34 -34.30
N HIS A 486 -6.93 1.52 -35.16
CA HIS A 486 -7.73 2.76 -35.20
C HIS A 486 -8.70 2.93 -34.01
N HIS A 487 -8.97 1.86 -33.23
CA HIS A 487 -9.93 1.86 -32.14
C HIS A 487 -9.29 1.33 -30.83
N MET A 488 -8.19 1.93 -30.41
CA MET A 488 -7.38 1.47 -29.24
C MET A 488 -8.21 1.21 -27.97
N VAL A 489 -9.22 2.04 -27.68
CA VAL A 489 -10.08 1.85 -26.51
C VAL A 489 -10.90 0.56 -26.62
N ILE A 490 -11.46 0.31 -27.81
CA ILE A 490 -12.25 -0.90 -28.07
C ILE A 490 -11.36 -2.13 -28.00
N LYS A 491 -10.16 -2.06 -28.61
CA LYS A 491 -9.14 -3.11 -28.55
C LYS A 491 -8.79 -3.43 -27.09
N LEU A 492 -8.44 -2.43 -26.29
CA LEU A 492 -8.11 -2.58 -24.87
C LEU A 492 -9.24 -3.26 -24.08
N LEU A 493 -10.50 -2.89 -24.34
CA LEU A 493 -11.66 -3.49 -23.67
C LEU A 493 -11.86 -4.96 -24.07
N ILE A 494 -11.78 -5.27 -25.37
CA ILE A 494 -11.96 -6.65 -25.88
C ILE A 494 -10.83 -7.54 -25.35
N ASP A 495 -9.58 -7.14 -25.53
CA ASP A 495 -8.42 -7.92 -25.12
C ASP A 495 -8.39 -8.07 -23.60
N GLY A 496 -8.71 -7.01 -22.86
CA GLY A 496 -8.83 -7.06 -21.40
C GLY A 496 -9.89 -8.06 -20.92
N VAL A 497 -11.08 -8.06 -21.52
CA VAL A 497 -12.14 -9.03 -21.19
C VAL A 497 -11.70 -10.46 -21.51
N VAL A 498 -11.09 -10.68 -22.68
CA VAL A 498 -10.59 -12.01 -23.06
C VAL A 498 -9.53 -12.50 -22.07
N VAL A 499 -8.57 -11.65 -21.71
CA VAL A 499 -7.52 -11.99 -20.74
C VAL A 499 -8.13 -12.36 -19.38
N VAL A 500 -9.11 -11.60 -18.88
CA VAL A 500 -9.81 -11.92 -17.63
C VAL A 500 -10.53 -13.27 -17.72
N ILE A 501 -11.27 -13.51 -18.80
CA ILE A 501 -11.98 -14.79 -19.00
C ILE A 501 -10.99 -15.95 -19.06
N VAL A 502 -9.94 -15.84 -19.86
CA VAL A 502 -8.91 -16.89 -20.01
C VAL A 502 -8.25 -17.19 -18.66
N PHE A 503 -7.83 -16.14 -17.92
CA PHE A 503 -7.20 -16.31 -16.62
C PHE A 503 -8.14 -16.98 -15.61
N CYS A 504 -9.40 -16.55 -15.54
CA CYS A 504 -10.39 -17.14 -14.64
C CYS A 504 -10.69 -18.60 -15.00
N VAL A 505 -10.91 -18.91 -16.27
CA VAL A 505 -11.16 -20.28 -16.74
C VAL A 505 -9.94 -21.17 -16.45
N CYS A 506 -8.74 -20.75 -16.85
CA CYS A 506 -7.52 -21.52 -16.57
C CYS A 506 -7.30 -21.69 -15.06
N SER A 507 -7.54 -20.67 -14.25
CA SER A 507 -7.41 -20.77 -12.79
C SER A 507 -8.39 -21.78 -12.20
N ILE A 508 -9.64 -21.78 -12.64
CA ILE A 508 -10.65 -22.73 -12.17
C ILE A 508 -10.25 -24.17 -12.51
N TYR A 509 -9.70 -24.42 -13.70
CA TYR A 509 -9.40 -25.78 -14.15
C TYR A 509 -8.00 -26.27 -13.79
N ILE A 510 -6.99 -25.39 -13.77
CA ILE A 510 -5.58 -25.72 -13.56
C ILE A 510 -5.14 -25.42 -12.12
N THR A 511 -5.46 -24.21 -11.60
CA THR A 511 -4.91 -23.73 -10.33
C THR A 511 -5.66 -24.28 -9.12
N PHE A 512 -7.01 -24.33 -9.16
CA PHE A 512 -7.82 -24.71 -8.01
C PHE A 512 -8.16 -26.20 -8.00
N ASN A 513 -8.04 -26.82 -6.80
CA ASN A 513 -8.46 -28.20 -6.55
C ASN A 513 -9.99 -28.32 -6.60
N LYS A 514 -10.53 -29.56 -6.73
CA LYS A 514 -11.99 -29.81 -6.80
C LYS A 514 -12.78 -29.19 -5.64
N SER A 515 -12.26 -29.29 -4.42
CA SER A 515 -12.91 -28.70 -3.21
C SER A 515 -12.86 -27.17 -3.19
N GLU A 516 -11.72 -26.59 -3.57
CA GLU A 516 -11.54 -25.15 -3.68
C GLU A 516 -12.45 -24.58 -4.77
N ARG A 517 -12.50 -25.22 -5.92
CA ARG A 517 -13.39 -24.87 -7.04
C ARG A 517 -14.86 -24.81 -6.60
N ALA A 518 -15.32 -25.88 -5.93
CA ALA A 518 -16.70 -25.93 -5.44
C ALA A 518 -17.02 -24.79 -4.46
N ASN A 519 -16.10 -24.46 -3.56
CA ASN A 519 -16.24 -23.37 -2.60
C ASN A 519 -16.26 -21.99 -3.29
N TYR A 520 -15.34 -21.73 -4.21
CA TYR A 520 -15.29 -20.43 -4.91
C TYR A 520 -16.49 -20.23 -5.84
N LEU A 521 -16.91 -21.27 -6.58
CA LEU A 521 -18.11 -21.21 -7.41
C LEU A 521 -19.39 -21.00 -6.55
N ARG A 522 -19.45 -21.60 -5.37
CA ARG A 522 -20.57 -21.36 -4.44
C ARG A 522 -20.60 -19.93 -3.93
N ILE A 523 -19.45 -19.38 -3.49
CA ILE A 523 -19.33 -17.99 -3.05
C ILE A 523 -19.73 -17.04 -4.18
N PHE A 524 -19.26 -17.29 -5.39
CA PHE A 524 -19.59 -16.50 -6.56
C PHE A 524 -21.07 -16.55 -6.92
N ALA A 525 -21.68 -17.74 -6.85
CA ALA A 525 -23.13 -17.91 -7.05
C ALA A 525 -23.96 -17.22 -5.97
N GLU A 526 -23.51 -17.23 -4.71
CA GLU A 526 -24.14 -16.50 -3.60
C GLU A 526 -24.04 -14.98 -3.78
N LEU A 527 -22.90 -14.46 -4.24
CA LEU A 527 -22.67 -13.03 -4.53
C LEU A 527 -23.55 -12.53 -5.69
N LEU A 528 -23.74 -13.35 -6.72
CA LEU A 528 -24.60 -13.01 -7.85
C LEU A 528 -26.10 -13.27 -7.60
N HIS A 529 -26.51 -13.63 -6.38
CA HIS A 529 -27.88 -14.02 -6.02
C HIS A 529 -28.48 -15.14 -6.89
N LEU A 530 -27.65 -15.95 -7.55
CA LEU A 530 -28.06 -17.03 -8.43
C LEU A 530 -28.54 -18.28 -7.67
N LYS A 531 -28.31 -18.36 -6.33
CA LYS A 531 -28.90 -19.35 -5.44
C LYS A 531 -29.60 -18.66 -4.27
N LYS A 532 -30.92 -18.84 -4.17
CA LYS A 532 -31.70 -18.59 -2.94
C LYS A 532 -31.08 -19.42 -1.82
N LYS A 533 -30.88 -18.81 -0.64
CA LYS A 533 -30.53 -19.51 0.59
C LYS A 533 -31.52 -20.68 0.77
N GLU A 534 -31.07 -21.90 0.62
CA GLU A 534 -31.75 -23.04 1.20
C GLU A 534 -31.68 -22.87 2.72
N ALA A 535 -32.83 -22.55 3.33
CA ALA A 535 -32.96 -22.53 4.76
C ALA A 535 -32.64 -23.95 5.28
N LYS A 536 -31.58 -24.05 6.11
CA LYS A 536 -31.34 -25.28 6.87
C LYS A 536 -32.62 -25.63 7.62
N PRO A 537 -33.12 -26.87 7.52
CA PRO A 537 -34.24 -27.30 8.35
C PRO A 537 -33.81 -27.22 9.81
N VAL A 538 -34.61 -26.54 10.62
CA VAL A 538 -34.49 -26.52 12.07
C VAL A 538 -34.74 -27.93 12.53
N GLU A 539 -33.72 -28.69 12.90
CA GLU A 539 -33.91 -29.93 13.68
C GLU A 539 -34.49 -29.54 15.03
N LYS A 540 -35.79 -29.83 15.15
CA LYS A 540 -36.45 -29.91 16.44
C LYS A 540 -35.92 -31.17 17.15
N LYS A 541 -35.14 -30.98 18.20
CA LYS A 541 -35.12 -31.86 19.36
C LYS A 541 -34.85 -31.04 20.63
#